data_1cd3ba67a48882f31369c8813052749c
#
_entry.id   1cd3ba67a48882f31369c8813052749c
#
_cell.length_a   1.000
_cell.length_b   1.000
_cell.length_c   1.000
_cell.angle_alpha   90.00
_cell.angle_beta   90.00
_cell.angle_gamma   90.00
#
_symmetry.space_group_name_H-M   'P 1'
#
loop_
_entity.id
_entity.type
_entity.pdbx_description
1 polymer ?
#
loop_
_entity_poly.entity_id
_entity_poly.type
_entity_poly.pdbx_seq_one_letter_code
_entity_poly.pdbx_strand_id
1 'polypeptide(L)'
;KLGKKSIRDAVANFKLFVKYCQSRQWIIDRNILDFKFPKNFFQGENTKPKWMPKYQDVVKLVNSAKDPLERALFHTAAETGVRLNELLGLTYSDIDLKSRPALIHTNHSTDKWNNFRENFLKTASSKRRVEISKSLALILKAWMKAQPFPKKAGQYRLLFGTVSKKMAARRVKRAAKALGIDWKNGISPFRKFSFSFLKDQQALTDKQIMRRFGWSNMDTPNKWYYRDLDTNKDQRLAAIDKMLLN
;
A
#
# COMPACT_ATOMS: atom_id res chain seq x y z
N LYS A 1 25.98 -4.56 10.05
CA LYS A 1 25.25 -4.49 11.35
C LYS A 1 23.77 -4.65 11.11
N LEU A 2 23.10 -5.51 11.90
CA LEU A 2 21.64 -5.64 11.88
C LEU A 2 20.99 -4.40 12.51
N GLY A 3 19.90 -3.90 11.92
CA GLY A 3 19.09 -2.84 12.54
C GLY A 3 18.38 -3.35 13.80
N LYS A 4 18.14 -2.47 14.78
CA LYS A 4 17.49 -2.82 16.05
C LYS A 4 16.15 -3.55 15.86
N LYS A 5 15.37 -3.18 14.85
CA LYS A 5 14.12 -3.87 14.50
C LYS A 5 14.36 -5.33 14.11
N SER A 6 15.37 -5.60 13.28
CA SER A 6 15.72 -6.98 12.87
C SER A 6 16.17 -7.81 14.08
N ILE A 7 16.87 -7.19 15.03
CA ILE A 7 17.25 -7.83 16.30
C ILE A 7 16.01 -8.17 17.12
N ARG A 8 15.06 -7.23 17.26
CA ARG A 8 13.78 -7.47 17.95
C ARG A 8 13.01 -8.62 17.34
N ASP A 9 12.87 -8.63 16.02
CA ASP A 9 12.14 -9.66 15.28
C ASP A 9 12.84 -11.03 15.41
N ALA A 10 14.18 -11.07 15.38
CA ALA A 10 14.96 -12.29 15.58
C ALA A 10 14.74 -12.87 17.00
N VAL A 11 14.82 -12.03 18.03
CA VAL A 11 14.58 -12.47 19.43
C VAL A 11 13.14 -12.92 19.62
N ALA A 12 12.15 -12.25 19.03
CA ALA A 12 10.76 -12.67 19.10
C ALA A 12 10.55 -14.04 18.46
N ASN A 13 11.13 -14.28 17.27
CA ASN A 13 11.06 -15.58 16.58
C ASN A 13 11.78 -16.67 17.37
N PHE A 14 12.94 -16.36 17.97
CA PHE A 14 13.67 -17.30 18.81
C PHE A 14 12.84 -17.70 20.05
N LYS A 15 12.20 -16.73 20.71
CA LYS A 15 11.29 -17.04 21.83
C LYS A 15 10.11 -17.94 21.40
N LEU A 16 9.55 -17.73 20.22
CA LEU A 16 8.50 -18.62 19.69
C LEU A 16 9.02 -20.04 19.46
N PHE A 17 10.23 -20.17 18.90
CA PHE A 17 10.88 -21.47 18.74
C PHE A 17 11.14 -22.16 20.07
N VAL A 18 11.66 -21.47 21.08
CA VAL A 18 11.86 -22.03 22.44
C VAL A 18 10.54 -22.49 23.05
N LYS A 19 9.46 -21.71 22.94
CA LYS A 19 8.11 -22.13 23.39
C LYS A 19 7.64 -23.40 22.70
N TYR A 20 7.87 -23.51 21.39
CA TYR A 20 7.56 -24.74 20.65
C TYR A 20 8.36 -25.93 21.19
N CYS A 21 9.68 -25.78 21.39
CA CYS A 21 10.53 -26.84 21.96
C CYS A 21 10.07 -27.23 23.37
N GLN A 22 9.66 -26.28 24.19
CA GLN A 22 9.09 -26.55 25.51
C GLN A 22 7.77 -27.34 25.42
N SER A 23 6.90 -27.01 24.48
CA SER A 23 5.64 -27.74 24.25
C SER A 23 5.88 -29.18 23.83
N ARG A 24 7.06 -29.49 23.28
CA ARG A 24 7.52 -30.84 22.91
C ARG A 24 8.41 -31.49 23.96
N GLN A 25 8.60 -30.85 25.14
CA GLN A 25 9.48 -31.30 26.21
C GLN A 25 10.95 -31.48 25.79
N TRP A 26 11.40 -30.79 24.73
CA TRP A 26 12.79 -30.85 24.24
C TRP A 26 13.72 -29.91 25.02
N ILE A 27 13.19 -28.82 25.57
CA ILE A 27 13.91 -27.83 26.36
C ILE A 27 13.11 -27.55 27.64
N ILE A 28 13.75 -27.60 28.78
CA ILE A 28 13.12 -27.36 30.10
C ILE A 28 13.44 -25.97 30.61
N ASP A 29 14.61 -25.39 30.26
CA ASP A 29 15.03 -24.08 30.73
C ASP A 29 14.13 -22.96 30.19
N ARG A 30 13.54 -22.18 31.12
CA ARG A 30 12.64 -21.06 30.82
C ARG A 30 13.36 -19.70 30.81
N ASN A 31 14.58 -19.60 31.27
CA ASN A 31 15.30 -18.32 31.44
C ASN A 31 15.41 -17.55 30.13
N ILE A 32 15.52 -18.23 28.96
CA ILE A 32 15.55 -17.61 27.65
C ILE A 32 14.28 -16.80 27.34
N LEU A 33 13.12 -17.22 27.85
CA LEU A 33 11.84 -16.53 27.62
C LEU A 33 11.75 -15.23 28.42
N ASP A 34 12.46 -15.13 29.53
CA ASP A 34 12.47 -13.96 30.41
C ASP A 34 13.39 -12.85 29.94
N PHE A 35 14.20 -13.13 28.92
CA PHE A 35 15.07 -12.11 28.33
C PHE A 35 14.28 -10.86 27.93
N LYS A 36 14.68 -9.72 28.46
CA LYS A 36 14.16 -8.38 28.11
C LYS A 36 15.29 -7.51 27.60
N PHE A 37 15.04 -6.76 26.56
CA PHE A 37 16.00 -5.75 26.16
C PHE A 37 16.14 -4.67 27.23
N PRO A 38 17.34 -4.12 27.44
CA PRO A 38 17.52 -2.96 28.30
C PRO A 38 16.53 -1.84 27.95
N LYS A 39 16.03 -1.10 28.95
CA LYS A 39 15.02 -0.04 28.74
C LYS A 39 15.39 0.92 27.62
N ASN A 40 16.68 1.27 27.51
CA ASN A 40 17.19 2.24 26.55
C ASN A 40 17.66 1.64 25.23
N PHE A 41 17.60 0.31 25.05
CA PHE A 41 18.11 -0.34 23.82
C PHE A 41 17.44 0.18 22.55
N PHE A 42 16.14 0.49 22.60
CA PHE A 42 15.38 1.02 21.48
C PHE A 42 15.20 2.54 21.52
N GLN A 43 15.76 3.23 22.51
CA GLN A 43 15.75 4.70 22.54
C GLN A 43 16.55 5.25 21.36
N GLY A 44 16.05 6.34 20.77
CA GLY A 44 16.67 6.95 19.59
C GLY A 44 16.39 6.19 18.28
N GLU A 45 15.57 5.13 18.27
CA GLU A 45 15.06 4.56 17.02
C GLU A 45 14.15 5.57 16.34
N ASN A 46 14.78 6.27 15.44
CA ASN A 46 14.23 7.08 14.35
C ASN A 46 12.78 7.52 14.47
N THR A 47 12.61 8.66 15.07
CA THR A 47 11.48 9.57 14.84
C THR A 47 11.58 10.31 13.51
N LYS A 48 12.61 10.03 12.66
CA LYS A 48 12.72 10.68 11.35
C LYS A 48 11.47 10.40 10.54
N PRO A 49 10.76 11.43 10.08
CA PRO A 49 9.59 11.26 9.25
C PRO A 49 9.93 10.37 8.05
N LYS A 50 9.17 9.30 7.85
CA LYS A 50 9.37 8.46 6.66
C LYS A 50 9.08 9.31 5.44
N TRP A 51 9.97 9.28 4.45
CA TRP A 51 9.81 9.97 3.20
C TRP A 51 8.42 9.69 2.60
N MET A 52 7.82 10.73 2.07
CA MET A 52 6.55 10.71 1.37
C MET A 52 6.64 11.63 0.15
N PRO A 53 6.05 11.27 -1.00
CA PRO A 53 6.02 12.14 -2.16
C PRO A 53 5.12 13.35 -1.89
N LYS A 54 5.46 14.49 -2.48
CA LYS A 54 4.60 15.67 -2.49
C LYS A 54 3.36 15.40 -3.37
N TYR A 55 2.25 16.05 -3.06
CA TYR A 55 1.01 15.94 -3.84
C TYR A 55 1.24 16.21 -5.33
N GLN A 56 1.86 17.35 -5.63
CA GLN A 56 2.15 17.77 -7.00
C GLN A 56 3.04 16.78 -7.76
N ASP A 57 4.03 16.18 -7.09
CA ASP A 57 4.91 15.17 -7.68
C ASP A 57 4.14 13.91 -8.07
N VAL A 58 3.20 13.47 -7.24
CA VAL A 58 2.37 12.31 -7.56
C VAL A 58 1.45 12.61 -8.74
N VAL A 59 0.77 13.75 -8.73
CA VAL A 59 -0.12 14.16 -9.83
C VAL A 59 0.66 14.26 -11.14
N LYS A 60 1.82 14.94 -11.13
CA LYS A 60 2.69 15.07 -12.30
C LYS A 60 3.16 13.72 -12.81
N LEU A 61 3.58 12.83 -11.92
CA LEU A 61 4.06 11.48 -12.26
C LEU A 61 2.95 10.62 -12.89
N VAL A 62 1.78 10.60 -12.29
CA VAL A 62 0.65 9.79 -12.74
C VAL A 62 0.14 10.27 -14.10
N ASN A 63 0.02 11.60 -14.28
CA ASN A 63 -0.49 12.19 -15.53
C ASN A 63 0.53 12.16 -16.68
N SER A 64 1.82 12.07 -16.39
CA SER A 64 2.87 11.96 -17.42
C SER A 64 3.00 10.58 -18.03
N ALA A 65 2.36 9.56 -17.48
CA ALA A 65 2.46 8.18 -17.96
C ALA A 65 1.80 8.03 -19.34
N LYS A 66 2.63 7.92 -20.39
CA LYS A 66 2.20 7.72 -21.79
C LYS A 66 2.02 6.24 -22.13
N ASP A 67 2.88 5.38 -21.59
CA ASP A 67 2.79 3.91 -21.75
C ASP A 67 1.48 3.43 -21.11
N PRO A 68 0.60 2.71 -21.84
CA PRO A 68 -0.69 2.24 -21.34
C PRO A 68 -0.59 1.40 -20.06
N LEU A 69 0.46 0.57 -19.94
CA LEU A 69 0.73 -0.21 -18.74
C LEU A 69 1.08 0.70 -17.55
N GLU A 70 2.01 1.66 -17.74
CA GLU A 70 2.40 2.58 -16.69
C GLU A 70 1.22 3.44 -16.24
N ARG A 71 0.44 3.92 -17.19
CA ARG A 71 -0.78 4.69 -16.93
C ARG A 71 -1.76 3.89 -16.08
N ALA A 72 -2.12 2.67 -16.48
CA ALA A 72 -3.02 1.82 -15.72
C ALA A 72 -2.44 1.49 -14.32
N LEU A 73 -1.16 1.12 -14.24
CA LEU A 73 -0.50 0.72 -13.00
C LEU A 73 -0.42 1.88 -11.99
N PHE A 74 0.02 3.07 -12.45
CA PHE A 74 0.22 4.23 -11.55
C PHE A 74 -1.10 4.81 -11.08
N HIS A 75 -2.08 4.98 -11.99
CA HIS A 75 -3.41 5.46 -11.61
C HIS A 75 -4.08 4.50 -10.63
N THR A 76 -4.04 3.18 -10.88
CA THR A 76 -4.61 2.20 -9.96
C THR A 76 -3.95 2.28 -8.58
N ALA A 77 -2.61 2.33 -8.53
CA ALA A 77 -1.88 2.42 -7.27
C ALA A 77 -2.18 3.71 -6.50
N ALA A 78 -2.21 4.86 -7.19
CA ALA A 78 -2.40 6.18 -6.59
C ALA A 78 -3.82 6.40 -6.09
N GLU A 79 -4.83 5.98 -6.86
CA GLU A 79 -6.23 6.20 -6.50
C GLU A 79 -6.72 5.20 -5.45
N THR A 80 -6.39 3.92 -5.60
CA THR A 80 -6.93 2.88 -4.73
C THR A 80 -6.11 2.63 -3.48
N GLY A 81 -4.82 2.93 -3.52
CA GLY A 81 -3.90 2.64 -2.44
C GLY A 81 -3.79 1.16 -2.08
N VAL A 82 -4.14 0.23 -2.97
CA VAL A 82 -3.99 -1.22 -2.74
C VAL A 82 -2.54 -1.60 -2.49
N ARG A 83 -2.30 -2.70 -1.76
CA ARG A 83 -0.93 -3.15 -1.51
C ARG A 83 -0.28 -3.63 -2.81
N LEU A 84 1.04 -3.46 -2.95
CA LEU A 84 1.77 -3.89 -4.16
C LEU A 84 1.47 -5.35 -4.56
N ASN A 85 1.41 -6.25 -3.59
CA ASN A 85 1.10 -7.65 -3.87
C ASN A 85 -0.34 -7.86 -4.35
N GLU A 86 -1.29 -7.12 -3.78
CA GLU A 86 -2.70 -7.10 -4.21
C GLU A 86 -2.78 -6.52 -5.63
N LEU A 87 -2.14 -5.38 -5.89
CA LEU A 87 -2.10 -4.73 -7.20
C LEU A 87 -1.61 -5.67 -8.31
N LEU A 88 -0.49 -6.37 -8.07
CA LEU A 88 0.08 -7.31 -9.04
C LEU A 88 -0.70 -8.64 -9.13
N GLY A 89 -1.54 -8.93 -8.13
CA GLY A 89 -2.42 -10.09 -8.11
C GLY A 89 -3.82 -9.80 -8.68
N LEU A 90 -4.12 -8.57 -9.10
CA LEU A 90 -5.41 -8.26 -9.72
C LEU A 90 -5.63 -9.06 -11.00
N THR A 91 -6.84 -9.55 -11.15
CA THR A 91 -7.31 -10.27 -12.34
C THR A 91 -8.34 -9.45 -13.10
N TYR A 92 -8.65 -9.85 -14.32
CA TYR A 92 -9.72 -9.21 -15.09
C TYR A 92 -11.08 -9.33 -14.39
N SER A 93 -11.34 -10.44 -13.72
CA SER A 93 -12.58 -10.66 -12.96
C SER A 93 -12.70 -9.82 -11.69
N ASP A 94 -11.59 -9.24 -11.21
CA ASP A 94 -11.61 -8.33 -10.08
C ASP A 94 -12.05 -6.90 -10.46
N ILE A 95 -12.16 -6.60 -11.76
CA ILE A 95 -12.50 -5.28 -12.27
C ILE A 95 -13.98 -5.26 -12.70
N ASP A 96 -14.82 -4.69 -11.86
CA ASP A 96 -16.24 -4.50 -12.15
C ASP A 96 -16.48 -3.08 -12.72
N LEU A 97 -16.58 -3.00 -14.03
CA LEU A 97 -16.89 -1.75 -14.75
C LEU A 97 -18.39 -1.54 -14.96
N LYS A 98 -19.25 -2.48 -14.56
CA LYS A 98 -20.71 -2.40 -14.71
C LYS A 98 -21.36 -1.69 -13.53
N SER A 99 -20.84 -1.88 -12.33
CA SER A 99 -21.32 -1.20 -11.12
C SER A 99 -21.21 0.33 -11.20
N ARG A 100 -22.01 1.02 -10.43
CA ARG A 100 -22.00 2.49 -10.29
C ARG A 100 -21.92 2.85 -8.81
N PRO A 101 -20.77 3.31 -8.30
CA PRO A 101 -19.47 3.46 -9.00
C PRO A 101 -18.85 2.12 -9.42
N ALA A 102 -17.89 2.16 -10.38
CA ALA A 102 -17.10 0.99 -10.76
C ALA A 102 -16.23 0.53 -9.57
N LEU A 103 -15.92 -0.77 -9.52
CA LEU A 103 -15.27 -1.39 -8.35
C LEU A 103 -14.02 -2.17 -8.75
N ILE A 104 -13.06 -2.20 -7.83
CA ILE A 104 -11.97 -3.17 -7.83
C ILE A 104 -12.15 -4.08 -6.61
N HIS A 105 -12.18 -5.39 -6.86
CA HIS A 105 -12.22 -6.40 -5.82
C HIS A 105 -10.80 -6.85 -5.50
N THR A 106 -10.38 -6.80 -4.23
CA THR A 106 -9.08 -7.32 -3.82
C THR A 106 -9.27 -8.72 -3.24
N ASN A 107 -9.23 -9.72 -4.10
CA ASN A 107 -9.45 -11.13 -3.75
C ASN A 107 -8.14 -11.93 -3.73
N HIS A 108 -7.16 -11.50 -4.50
CA HIS A 108 -5.94 -12.23 -4.80
C HIS A 108 -4.69 -11.42 -4.46
N SER A 109 -3.55 -12.07 -4.41
CA SER A 109 -2.27 -11.39 -4.25
C SER A 109 -1.12 -12.16 -4.92
N THR A 110 0.07 -11.58 -4.91
CA THR A 110 1.30 -12.29 -5.22
C THR A 110 2.10 -12.58 -3.96
N ASP A 111 2.84 -13.69 -3.94
CA ASP A 111 3.78 -14.00 -2.87
C ASP A 111 5.08 -13.16 -2.96
N LYS A 112 6.06 -13.44 -2.08
CA LYS A 112 7.33 -12.71 -2.07
C LYS A 112 8.16 -12.91 -3.35
N TRP A 113 7.95 -13.99 -4.09
CA TRP A 113 8.61 -14.29 -5.37
C TRP A 113 7.83 -13.82 -6.60
N ASN A 114 6.68 -13.15 -6.40
CA ASN A 114 5.79 -12.65 -7.46
C ASN A 114 4.95 -13.75 -8.14
N ASN A 115 4.79 -14.92 -7.50
CA ASN A 115 3.82 -15.91 -7.97
C ASN A 115 2.42 -15.50 -7.56
N PHE A 116 1.48 -15.65 -8.48
CA PHE A 116 0.06 -15.45 -8.18
C PHE A 116 -0.42 -16.45 -7.13
N ARG A 117 -1.22 -15.95 -6.20
CA ARG A 117 -1.83 -16.73 -5.12
C ARG A 117 -3.32 -16.39 -5.05
N GLU A 118 -4.13 -17.37 -5.42
CA GLU A 118 -5.57 -17.29 -5.32
C GLU A 118 -6.01 -17.19 -3.86
N ASN A 119 -6.95 -16.28 -3.57
CA ASN A 119 -7.52 -16.06 -2.23
C ASN A 119 -6.47 -15.89 -1.09
N PHE A 120 -5.22 -15.64 -1.44
CA PHE A 120 -4.13 -15.47 -0.49
C PHE A 120 -3.96 -13.99 -0.13
N LEU A 121 -4.57 -13.58 0.96
CA LEU A 121 -4.49 -12.22 1.50
C LEU A 121 -3.87 -12.25 2.90
N LYS A 122 -3.17 -11.16 3.25
CA LYS A 122 -2.46 -11.07 4.54
C LYS A 122 -3.40 -11.17 5.75
N THR A 123 -4.62 -10.68 5.62
CA THR A 123 -5.65 -10.67 6.67
C THR A 123 -7.03 -10.80 6.03
N ALA A 124 -8.03 -11.26 6.77
CA ALA A 124 -9.42 -11.32 6.32
C ALA A 124 -9.94 -9.95 5.84
N SER A 125 -9.57 -8.86 6.53
CA SER A 125 -9.91 -7.48 6.15
C SER A 125 -9.27 -7.02 4.84
N SER A 126 -8.31 -7.78 4.28
CA SER A 126 -7.72 -7.46 2.98
C SER A 126 -8.66 -7.76 1.81
N LYS A 127 -9.62 -8.70 1.98
CA LYS A 127 -10.70 -8.94 1.00
C LYS A 127 -11.71 -7.81 1.08
N ARG A 128 -11.79 -7.02 0.04
CA ARG A 128 -12.62 -5.81 0.04
C ARG A 128 -12.96 -5.33 -1.37
N ARG A 129 -13.91 -4.42 -1.44
CA ARG A 129 -14.29 -3.69 -2.64
C ARG A 129 -13.78 -2.26 -2.53
N VAL A 130 -13.16 -1.74 -3.58
CA VAL A 130 -12.64 -0.38 -3.65
C VAL A 130 -13.33 0.33 -4.81
N GLU A 131 -14.11 1.34 -4.49
CA GLU A 131 -14.73 2.21 -5.49
C GLU A 131 -13.66 2.99 -6.25
N ILE A 132 -13.84 3.10 -7.56
CA ILE A 132 -12.93 3.81 -8.45
C ILE A 132 -13.65 4.89 -9.26
N SER A 133 -12.90 5.92 -9.62
CA SER A 133 -13.38 7.02 -10.43
C SER A 133 -13.74 6.58 -11.85
N LYS A 134 -14.57 7.37 -12.53
CA LYS A 134 -14.87 7.17 -13.96
C LYS A 134 -13.60 7.21 -14.80
N SER A 135 -12.66 8.08 -14.48
CA SER A 135 -11.37 8.21 -15.17
C SER A 135 -10.54 6.93 -15.07
N LEU A 136 -10.38 6.37 -13.85
CA LEU A 136 -9.66 5.12 -13.68
C LEU A 136 -10.37 3.95 -14.37
N ALA A 137 -11.71 3.89 -14.31
CA ALA A 137 -12.48 2.87 -15.00
C ALA A 137 -12.24 2.89 -16.53
N LEU A 138 -12.16 4.07 -17.14
CA LEU A 138 -11.82 4.23 -18.56
C LEU A 138 -10.39 3.79 -18.88
N ILE A 139 -9.43 4.17 -18.03
CA ILE A 139 -8.03 3.75 -18.17
C ILE A 139 -7.91 2.23 -18.11
N LEU A 140 -8.56 1.60 -17.13
CA LEU A 140 -8.54 0.14 -16.99
C LEU A 140 -9.22 -0.56 -18.15
N LYS A 141 -10.36 -0.04 -18.63
CA LYS A 141 -11.06 -0.56 -19.82
C LYS A 141 -10.15 -0.51 -21.05
N ALA A 142 -9.48 0.60 -21.29
CA ALA A 142 -8.54 0.77 -22.40
C ALA A 142 -7.34 -0.19 -22.26
N TRP A 143 -6.76 -0.31 -21.07
CA TRP A 143 -5.66 -1.23 -20.80
C TRP A 143 -6.05 -2.68 -21.04
N MET A 144 -7.20 -3.13 -20.52
CA MET A 144 -7.69 -4.50 -20.72
C MET A 144 -7.94 -4.82 -22.21
N LYS A 145 -8.43 -3.83 -22.97
CA LYS A 145 -8.63 -3.97 -24.42
C LYS A 145 -7.29 -4.04 -25.18
N ALA A 146 -6.28 -3.30 -24.74
CA ALA A 146 -4.96 -3.26 -25.36
C ALA A 146 -4.12 -4.53 -25.12
N GLN A 147 -4.59 -5.46 -24.25
CA GLN A 147 -3.91 -6.73 -23.96
C GLN A 147 -4.66 -7.90 -24.62
N PRO A 148 -4.40 -8.23 -25.87
CA PRO A 148 -5.08 -9.36 -26.55
C PRO A 148 -4.72 -10.71 -25.91
N PHE A 149 -3.51 -10.83 -25.33
CA PHE A 149 -3.01 -12.05 -24.70
C PHE A 149 -2.53 -11.80 -23.26
N PRO A 150 -3.44 -11.55 -22.30
CA PRO A 150 -3.04 -11.34 -20.92
C PRO A 150 -2.43 -12.60 -20.34
N LYS A 151 -1.39 -12.43 -19.48
CA LYS A 151 -0.78 -13.55 -18.78
C LYS A 151 -1.83 -14.25 -17.93
N LYS A 152 -1.92 -15.58 -18.07
CA LYS A 152 -2.81 -16.42 -17.27
C LYS A 152 -2.07 -17.02 -16.07
N ALA A 153 -2.83 -17.25 -14.99
CA ALA A 153 -2.45 -18.05 -13.85
C ALA A 153 -3.62 -18.99 -13.54
N GLY A 154 -3.54 -20.23 -14.05
CA GLY A 154 -4.68 -21.14 -14.11
C GLY A 154 -5.81 -20.54 -14.96
N GLN A 155 -7.02 -20.48 -14.41
CA GLN A 155 -8.19 -19.87 -15.04
C GLN A 155 -8.19 -18.33 -15.06
N TYR A 156 -7.31 -17.69 -14.30
CA TYR A 156 -7.31 -16.24 -14.13
C TYR A 156 -6.49 -15.53 -15.21
N ARG A 157 -7.04 -14.43 -15.74
CA ARG A 157 -6.32 -13.47 -16.60
C ARG A 157 -5.78 -12.37 -15.71
N LEU A 158 -4.46 -12.26 -15.56
CA LEU A 158 -3.83 -11.28 -14.69
C LEU A 158 -3.82 -9.89 -15.32
N LEU A 159 -4.27 -8.88 -14.59
CA LEU A 159 -4.33 -7.50 -15.07
C LEU A 159 -2.93 -6.92 -15.33
N PHE A 160 -1.97 -7.20 -14.43
CA PHE A 160 -0.59 -6.74 -14.50
C PHE A 160 0.40 -7.93 -14.50
N GLY A 161 0.01 -9.06 -15.04
CA GLY A 161 0.75 -10.33 -14.91
C GLY A 161 2.16 -10.34 -15.50
N THR A 162 2.47 -9.41 -16.42
CA THR A 162 3.81 -9.24 -16.99
C THR A 162 4.74 -8.40 -16.11
N VAL A 163 4.23 -7.81 -15.03
CA VAL A 163 4.95 -6.89 -14.17
C VAL A 163 5.40 -7.58 -12.88
N SER A 164 6.70 -7.67 -12.65
CA SER A 164 7.24 -8.04 -11.35
C SER A 164 7.36 -6.82 -10.42
N LYS A 165 7.49 -7.06 -9.11
CA LYS A 165 7.72 -5.98 -8.12
C LYS A 165 8.93 -5.10 -8.48
N LYS A 166 10.01 -5.73 -8.96
CA LYS A 166 11.23 -5.04 -9.39
C LYS A 166 10.97 -4.19 -10.63
N MET A 167 10.19 -4.70 -11.59
CA MET A 167 9.80 -3.93 -12.80
C MET A 167 8.90 -2.74 -12.43
N ALA A 168 7.89 -2.94 -11.59
CA ALA A 168 7.02 -1.88 -11.12
C ALA A 168 7.83 -0.75 -10.45
N ALA A 169 8.76 -1.10 -9.57
CA ALA A 169 9.63 -0.13 -8.91
C ALA A 169 10.56 0.61 -9.89
N ARG A 170 11.12 -0.09 -10.89
CA ARG A 170 11.98 0.51 -11.92
C ARG A 170 11.20 1.48 -12.80
N ARG A 171 9.97 1.13 -13.22
CA ARG A 171 9.12 2.00 -14.05
C ARG A 171 8.82 3.31 -13.34
N VAL A 172 8.37 3.24 -12.08
CA VAL A 172 8.12 4.46 -11.29
C VAL A 172 9.38 5.32 -11.14
N LYS A 173 10.52 4.71 -10.80
CA LYS A 173 11.78 5.45 -10.64
C LYS A 173 12.22 6.10 -11.94
N ARG A 174 12.10 5.41 -13.08
CA ARG A 174 12.43 5.95 -14.41
C ARG A 174 11.54 7.14 -14.75
N ALA A 175 10.23 7.00 -14.61
CA ALA A 175 9.28 8.07 -14.88
C ALA A 175 9.52 9.29 -13.97
N ALA A 176 9.74 9.07 -12.67
CA ALA A 176 10.05 10.13 -11.72
C ALA A 176 11.37 10.85 -12.06
N LYS A 177 12.43 10.11 -12.42
CA LYS A 177 13.72 10.68 -12.84
C LYS A 177 13.57 11.59 -14.06
N ALA A 178 12.78 11.16 -15.06
CA ALA A 178 12.52 11.95 -16.27
C ALA A 178 11.78 13.27 -15.96
N LEU A 179 11.10 13.37 -14.83
CA LEU A 179 10.37 14.56 -14.37
C LEU A 179 11.14 15.39 -13.32
N GLY A 180 12.37 14.98 -12.97
CA GLY A 180 13.15 15.62 -11.92
C GLY A 180 12.62 15.37 -10.50
N ILE A 181 11.83 14.32 -10.30
CA ILE A 181 11.22 13.99 -9.00
C ILE A 181 12.11 13.02 -8.22
N ASP A 182 12.52 13.39 -6.98
CA ASP A 182 13.22 12.47 -6.05
C ASP A 182 12.25 11.43 -5.49
N TRP A 183 12.09 10.32 -6.21
CA TRP A 183 11.16 9.26 -5.83
C TRP A 183 11.87 8.09 -5.12
N LYS A 184 11.36 7.72 -3.94
CA LYS A 184 11.90 6.62 -3.11
C LYS A 184 10.90 5.49 -2.95
N ASN A 185 11.41 4.27 -2.71
CA ASN A 185 10.60 3.09 -2.31
C ASN A 185 9.58 2.55 -3.34
N GLY A 186 9.81 2.70 -4.64
CA GLY A 186 9.00 2.08 -5.70
C GLY A 186 7.52 2.46 -5.66
N ILE A 187 6.60 1.48 -5.71
CA ILE A 187 5.14 1.69 -5.75
C ILE A 187 4.53 2.03 -4.38
N SER A 188 5.15 1.58 -3.29
CA SER A 188 4.57 1.73 -1.94
C SER A 188 4.17 3.17 -1.54
N PRO A 189 4.86 4.22 -2.00
CA PRO A 189 4.47 5.60 -1.69
C PRO A 189 3.09 6.01 -2.20
N PHE A 190 2.60 5.43 -3.29
CA PHE A 190 1.24 5.71 -3.76
C PHE A 190 0.17 5.37 -2.72
N ARG A 191 0.36 4.27 -1.97
CA ARG A 191 -0.59 3.91 -0.90
C ARG A 191 -0.57 4.91 0.25
N LYS A 192 0.62 5.43 0.61
CA LYS A 192 0.73 6.49 1.62
C LYS A 192 0.06 7.77 1.15
N PHE A 193 0.34 8.15 -0.10
CA PHE A 193 -0.28 9.29 -0.74
C PHE A 193 -1.81 9.16 -0.76
N SER A 194 -2.36 8.06 -1.29
CA SER A 194 -3.80 7.82 -1.35
C SER A 194 -4.47 7.95 0.03
N PHE A 195 -3.86 7.38 1.06
CA PHE A 195 -4.37 7.50 2.42
C PHE A 195 -4.34 8.92 2.95
N SER A 196 -3.20 9.60 2.85
CA SER A 196 -3.06 10.98 3.33
C SER A 196 -3.99 11.92 2.58
N PHE A 197 -4.09 11.77 1.25
CA PHE A 197 -4.99 12.56 0.43
C PHE A 197 -6.45 12.42 0.85
N LEU A 198 -6.96 11.18 0.98
CA LEU A 198 -8.35 10.94 1.39
C LEU A 198 -8.64 11.45 2.80
N LYS A 199 -7.65 11.38 3.70
CA LYS A 199 -7.78 11.88 5.05
C LYS A 199 -7.77 13.42 5.09
N ASP A 200 -6.88 14.06 4.33
CA ASP A 200 -6.79 15.53 4.24
C ASP A 200 -8.05 16.14 3.60
N GLN A 201 -8.60 15.47 2.58
CA GLN A 201 -9.84 15.92 1.94
C GLN A 201 -11.09 15.70 2.81
N GLN A 202 -10.99 14.97 3.92
CA GLN A 202 -12.11 14.57 4.77
C GLN A 202 -13.27 13.90 3.97
N ALA A 203 -12.91 13.32 2.82
CA ALA A 203 -13.87 12.72 1.89
C ALA A 203 -14.49 11.42 2.43
N LEU A 204 -13.84 10.80 3.40
CA LEU A 204 -14.23 9.52 3.99
C LEU A 204 -14.03 9.54 5.51
N THR A 205 -14.95 8.91 6.23
CA THR A 205 -14.79 8.62 7.66
C THR A 205 -13.65 7.62 7.90
N ASP A 206 -13.09 7.59 9.10
CA ASP A 206 -12.05 6.64 9.48
C ASP A 206 -12.50 5.18 9.22
N LYS A 207 -13.75 4.85 9.48
CA LYS A 207 -14.34 3.52 9.20
C LYS A 207 -14.35 3.17 7.71
N GLN A 208 -14.68 4.14 6.86
CA GLN A 208 -14.65 3.97 5.40
C GLN A 208 -13.21 3.85 4.89
N ILE A 209 -12.28 4.65 5.43
CA ILE A 209 -10.85 4.55 5.14
C ILE A 209 -10.32 3.17 5.53
N MET A 210 -10.61 2.68 6.74
CA MET A 210 -10.20 1.34 7.18
C MET A 210 -10.71 0.26 6.22
N ARG A 211 -11.98 0.33 5.83
CA ARG A 211 -12.57 -0.61 4.84
C ARG A 211 -11.84 -0.52 3.50
N ARG A 212 -11.62 0.70 2.97
CA ARG A 212 -10.96 0.93 1.68
C ARG A 212 -9.54 0.38 1.63
N PHE A 213 -8.78 0.55 2.71
CA PHE A 213 -7.37 0.12 2.80
C PHE A 213 -7.17 -1.28 3.38
N GLY A 214 -8.21 -1.92 3.90
CA GLY A 214 -8.13 -3.24 4.56
C GLY A 214 -7.31 -3.17 5.84
N TRP A 215 -7.67 -2.25 6.75
CA TRP A 215 -7.09 -2.10 8.08
C TRP A 215 -8.11 -2.44 9.16
N SER A 216 -7.63 -3.01 10.28
CA SER A 216 -8.45 -3.34 11.43
C SER A 216 -8.53 -2.20 12.47
N ASN A 217 -7.58 -1.26 12.43
CA ASN A 217 -7.56 -0.05 13.26
C ASN A 217 -6.81 1.08 12.55
N MET A 218 -6.88 2.29 13.10
CA MET A 218 -6.24 3.49 12.58
C MET A 218 -4.87 3.82 13.18
N ASP A 219 -4.43 3.13 14.24
CA ASP A 219 -3.19 3.45 14.95
C ASP A 219 -1.97 3.30 14.04
N THR A 220 -1.83 2.14 13.41
CA THR A 220 -0.74 1.88 12.47
C THR A 220 -0.79 2.80 11.25
N PRO A 221 -1.95 2.98 10.56
CA PRO A 221 -2.08 3.94 9.48
C PRO A 221 -1.69 5.37 9.87
N ASN A 222 -2.23 5.90 10.93
CA ASN A 222 -1.93 7.26 11.39
C ASN A 222 -0.44 7.43 11.71
N LYS A 223 0.16 6.47 12.40
CA LYS A 223 1.58 6.52 12.76
C LYS A 223 2.54 6.39 11.57
N TRP A 224 2.20 5.56 10.55
CA TRP A 224 3.16 5.14 9.56
C TRP A 224 2.87 5.62 8.14
N TYR A 225 1.63 5.96 7.83
CA TYR A 225 1.18 6.33 6.49
C TYR A 225 0.77 7.79 6.40
N TYR A 226 0.11 8.33 7.44
CA TYR A 226 -0.39 9.70 7.39
C TYR A 226 0.76 10.72 7.36
N ARG A 227 0.61 11.69 6.48
CA ARG A 227 1.34 12.96 6.45
C ARG A 227 0.38 13.99 5.88
N ASP A 228 0.37 15.15 6.47
CA ASP A 228 -0.33 16.31 5.92
C ASP A 228 0.29 16.63 4.54
N LEU A 229 -0.56 16.71 3.53
CA LEU A 229 -0.14 17.03 2.15
C LEU A 229 -0.25 18.53 1.86
N ASP A 230 -0.69 19.31 2.85
CA ASP A 230 -0.98 20.76 2.71
C ASP A 230 -1.95 21.10 1.57
N THR A 231 -2.77 20.14 1.14
CA THR A 231 -3.68 20.33 0.00
C THR A 231 -4.83 21.29 0.34
N ASN A 232 -5.16 21.46 1.61
CA ASN A 232 -6.29 22.25 2.08
C ASN A 232 -5.88 23.36 3.07
N LYS A 233 -4.60 23.76 3.05
CA LYS A 233 -4.09 24.74 4.01
C LYS A 233 -4.90 26.04 3.99
N ASP A 234 -5.12 26.60 2.80
CA ASP A 234 -5.85 27.86 2.64
C ASP A 234 -7.32 27.72 3.05
N GLN A 235 -7.96 26.59 2.74
CA GLN A 235 -9.33 26.31 3.17
C GLN A 235 -9.45 26.18 4.68
N ARG A 236 -8.46 25.53 5.33
CA ARG A 236 -8.41 25.41 6.80
C ARG A 236 -8.24 26.77 7.46
N LEU A 237 -7.33 27.61 6.92
CA LEU A 237 -7.11 28.96 7.43
C LEU A 237 -8.38 29.81 7.26
N ALA A 238 -9.01 29.78 6.08
CA ALA A 238 -10.26 30.49 5.84
C ALA A 238 -11.41 30.01 6.76
N ALA A 239 -11.47 28.72 7.08
CA ALA A 239 -12.45 28.18 8.04
C ALA A 239 -12.18 28.66 9.47
N ILE A 240 -10.91 28.75 9.89
CA ILE A 240 -10.51 29.29 11.19
C ILE A 240 -10.86 30.77 11.27
N ASP A 241 -10.52 31.56 10.25
CA ASP A 241 -10.83 32.97 10.19
C ASP A 241 -12.35 33.22 10.30
N LYS A 242 -13.15 32.45 9.58
CA LYS A 242 -14.61 32.52 9.68
C LYS A 242 -15.14 32.17 11.08
N MET A 243 -14.52 31.22 11.77
CA MET A 243 -14.91 30.85 13.13
C MET A 243 -14.55 31.92 14.15
N LEU A 244 -13.44 32.64 13.95
CA LEU A 244 -12.96 33.67 14.88
C LEU A 244 -13.57 35.05 14.63
N LEU A 245 -14.14 35.29 13.44
CA LEU A 245 -14.78 36.58 13.07
C LEU A 245 -16.28 36.58 13.31
N ASN A 246 -16.88 35.47 13.76
CA ASN A 246 -18.27 35.36 14.23
C ASN A 246 -18.32 35.22 15.75
#